data_005a731a9e7a1d043301c172d0b38a5a
#
_entry.id   005a731a9e7a1d043301c172d0b38a5a
#
_cell.length_a   1.000
_cell.length_b   1.000
_cell.length_c   1.000
_cell.angle_alpha   90.00
_cell.angle_beta   90.00
_cell.angle_gamma   90.00
#
_symmetry.space_group_name_H-M   'P 1'
#
loop_
_entity.id
_entity.type
_entity.pdbx_description
1 polymer ?
#
loop_
_entity_poly.entity_id
_entity_poly.type
_entity_poly.pdbx_seq_one_letter_code
_entity_poly.pdbx_strand_id
1 'polypeptide(L)' 'MDDYTASLEAKRQSLLQAGVRMMDPSAVYVEDTVTVGAGTLLLPGTILRGNTVIG' A
#
# COMPACT_ATOMS: atom_id res chain seq x y z
N MET A 1 4.70 12.95 14.37
CA MET A 1 4.20 12.18 13.20
C MET A 1 2.69 12.25 13.19
N ASP A 2 2.09 12.55 12.07
CA ASP A 2 0.64 12.64 12.02
C ASP A 2 -0.01 11.27 11.79
N ASP A 3 -1.32 11.19 12.05
CA ASP A 3 -2.06 9.93 11.93
C ASP A 3 -2.08 9.40 10.49
N TYR A 4 -2.05 10.30 9.52
CA TYR A 4 -2.09 9.91 8.12
C TYR A 4 -0.82 9.16 7.72
N THR A 5 0.34 9.67 8.10
CA THR A 5 1.62 9.03 7.80
C THR A 5 1.71 7.67 8.49
N ALA A 6 1.30 7.58 9.75
CA ALA A 6 1.29 6.31 10.49
C ALA A 6 0.35 5.30 9.84
N SER A 7 -0.81 5.76 9.36
CA SER A 7 -1.78 4.91 8.70
C SER A 7 -1.25 4.35 7.38
N LEU A 8 -0.58 5.18 6.58
CA LEU A 8 0.04 4.74 5.32
C LEU A 8 1.11 3.68 5.58
N GLU A 9 1.91 3.87 6.61
CA GLU A 9 2.99 2.94 6.94
C GLU A 9 2.43 1.61 7.42
N ALA A 10 1.41 1.63 8.28
CA ALA A 10 0.75 0.42 8.75
C ALA A 10 0.11 -0.35 7.61
N LYS A 11 -0.54 0.34 6.67
CA LYS A 11 -1.14 -0.30 5.49
C LYS A 11 -0.07 -0.97 4.63
N ARG A 12 1.06 -0.31 4.42
CA ARG A 12 2.16 -0.84 3.64
C ARG A 12 2.69 -2.15 4.25
N GLN A 13 2.90 -2.18 5.55
CA GLN A 13 3.34 -3.38 6.25
C GLN A 13 2.33 -4.52 6.14
N SER A 14 1.05 -4.20 6.29
CA SER A 14 -0.03 -5.17 6.15
C SER A 14 -0.04 -5.81 4.77
N LEU A 15 0.15 -5.01 3.72
CA LEU A 15 0.18 -5.51 2.35
C LEU A 15 1.38 -6.41 2.09
N LEU A 16 2.54 -6.04 2.61
CA LEU A 16 3.74 -6.87 2.47
C LEU A 16 3.55 -8.22 3.14
N GLN A 17 2.94 -8.26 4.31
CA GLN A 17 2.64 -9.50 5.01
C GLN A 17 1.61 -10.34 4.28
N ALA A 18 0.71 -9.72 3.53
CA ALA A 18 -0.31 -10.41 2.75
C ALA A 18 0.20 -10.93 1.40
N GLY A 19 1.46 -10.69 1.06
CA GLY A 19 2.06 -11.18 -0.18
C GLY A 19 2.09 -10.18 -1.33
N VAL A 20 1.75 -8.92 -1.08
CA VAL A 20 1.91 -7.85 -2.06
C VAL A 20 3.39 -7.48 -2.14
N ARG A 21 3.89 -7.27 -3.35
CA ARG A 21 5.29 -6.95 -3.58
C ARG A 21 5.44 -5.47 -3.92
N MET A 22 6.48 -4.85 -3.39
CA MET A 22 6.77 -3.43 -3.61
C MET A 22 8.25 -3.29 -3.92
N MET A 23 8.60 -2.67 -5.05
CA MET A 23 10.00 -2.45 -5.41
C MET A 23 10.66 -1.45 -4.48
N ASP A 24 9.93 -0.40 -4.10
CA ASP A 24 10.42 0.59 -3.15
C ASP A 24 9.26 0.98 -2.23
N PRO A 25 9.11 0.29 -1.09
CA PRO A 25 7.97 0.56 -0.20
C PRO A 25 7.89 2.01 0.27
N SER A 26 9.02 2.70 0.39
CA SER A 26 9.02 4.10 0.84
C SER A 26 8.44 5.06 -0.20
N ALA A 27 8.34 4.63 -1.45
CA ALA A 27 7.78 5.43 -2.54
C ALA A 27 6.37 4.98 -2.95
N VAL A 28 5.74 4.11 -2.16
CA VAL A 28 4.40 3.60 -2.44
C VAL A 28 3.44 4.11 -1.37
N TYR A 29 2.32 4.69 -1.81
CA TYR A 29 1.31 5.26 -0.91
C TYR A 29 -0.03 4.57 -1.15
N VAL A 30 -0.51 3.83 -0.15
CA VAL A 30 -1.77 3.07 -0.24
C VAL A 30 -2.63 3.43 0.96
N GLU A 31 -3.82 3.96 0.72
CA GLU A 31 -4.75 4.32 1.80
C GLU A 31 -5.40 3.08 2.40
N ASP A 32 -5.89 3.21 3.65
CA ASP A 32 -6.47 2.11 4.43
C ASP A 32 -7.59 1.37 3.71
N THR A 33 -8.40 2.10 2.96
CA THR A 33 -9.59 1.57 2.31
C THR A 33 -9.32 0.84 1.01
N VAL A 34 -8.07 0.90 0.53
CA VAL A 34 -7.66 0.24 -0.72
C VAL A 34 -7.45 -1.25 -0.47
N THR A 35 -7.91 -2.07 -1.40
CA THR A 35 -7.69 -3.52 -1.37
C THR A 35 -6.71 -3.90 -2.48
N VAL A 36 -5.67 -4.66 -2.14
CA VAL A 36 -4.67 -5.13 -3.09
C VAL A 36 -4.53 -6.64 -2.96
N GLY A 37 -4.67 -7.36 -4.07
CA GLY A 37 -4.52 -8.81 -4.07
C GLY A 37 -3.09 -9.28 -3.89
N ALA A 38 -2.92 -10.44 -3.26
CA ALA A 38 -1.60 -11.04 -3.07
C ALA A 38 -0.94 -11.30 -4.43
N GLY A 39 0.38 -11.13 -4.49
CA GLY A 39 1.15 -11.33 -5.72
C GLY A 39 1.23 -10.09 -6.60
N THR A 40 0.48 -9.04 -6.30
CA THR A 40 0.56 -7.78 -7.04
C THR A 40 1.90 -7.11 -6.79
N LEU A 41 2.51 -6.57 -7.84
CA LEU A 41 3.74 -5.80 -7.73
C LEU A 41 3.42 -4.32 -7.87
N LEU A 42 3.73 -3.54 -6.85
CA LEU A 42 3.56 -2.09 -6.86
C LEU A 42 4.89 -1.43 -7.14
N LEU A 43 4.91 -0.56 -8.14
CA LEU A 43 6.13 0.14 -8.55
C LEU A 43 6.33 1.44 -7.75
N PRO A 44 7.57 1.97 -7.69
CA PRO A 44 7.81 3.25 -7.04
C PRO A 44 6.93 4.35 -7.65
N GLY A 45 6.42 5.23 -6.80
CA GLY A 45 5.53 6.30 -7.24
C GLY A 45 4.06 5.93 -7.33
N THR A 46 3.71 4.69 -6.98
CA THR A 46 2.31 4.25 -6.98
C THR A 46 1.54 4.95 -5.85
N ILE A 47 0.39 5.51 -6.19
CA ILE A 47 -0.50 6.13 -5.21
C ILE A 47 -1.90 5.53 -5.42
N LEU A 48 -2.39 4.84 -4.40
CA LEU A 48 -3.71 4.21 -4.42
C LEU A 48 -4.57 4.84 -3.34
N ARG A 49 -5.74 5.33 -3.72
CA ARG A 49 -6.60 6.11 -2.83
C ARG A 49 -8.04 5.64 -2.87
N GLY A 50 -8.78 5.96 -1.82
CA GLY A 50 -10.22 5.71 -1.73
C GLY A 50 -10.55 4.23 -1.70
N ASN A 51 -11.55 3.82 -2.46
CA ASN A 51 -12.03 2.44 -2.50
C ASN A 51 -11.46 1.64 -3.67
N THR A 52 -10.26 1.97 -4.10
CA THR A 52 -9.59 1.28 -5.21
C THR A 52 -9.36 -0.19 -4.85
N VAL A 53 -9.61 -1.07 -5.81
CA VAL A 53 -9.38 -2.50 -5.66
C VAL A 53 -8.44 -2.95 -6.78
N ILE A 54 -7.31 -3.55 -6.38
CA ILE A 54 -6.33 -4.11 -7.31
C ILE A 54 -6.34 -5.62 -7.11
N GLY A 55 -6.69 -6.31 -8.17
CA GLY A 55 -6.86 -7.76 -8.08
C GLY A 55 -5.74 -8.56 -8.73
#